data_9d9d935b20e1421825f8ec141fbed6df
#
_entry.id   9d9d935b20e1421825f8ec141fbed6df
#
_cell.length_a   1.000
_cell.length_b   1.000
_cell.length_c   1.000
_cell.angle_alpha   90.00
_cell.angle_beta   90.00
_cell.angle_gamma   90.00
#
_symmetry.space_group_name_H-M   'P 1'
#
loop_
_entity.id
_entity.type
_entity.pdbx_description
1 polymer ?
#
loop_
_entity_poly.entity_id
_entity_poly.type
_entity_poly.pdbx_seq_one_letter_code
_entity_poly.pdbx_strand_id
1 'polypeptide(L)'
;MPMPSDKTGPAAILISPETRLTEELTGWLKQERKSLEVAVLRNYPNRSQLAHALHPQARFLLVDASSKPSAALETMAEVARLKPGLPVVAALSAEDPDLILKCVRQGAMEFLVAPFSAEQVRTVLSKVDRIAGGAGPGEGARTLCVIPAKGGCGASTVASHLALEWKRRGNKRILLADLDPLAGTLSFLLKLKSAHSFADVLLRSDEIDEDIWKAMVCPSQGVAMLLAPETLAEGMGDLRDPTPLIRFARGHYDGIVLDAGGAYGPWNLGLADLADEILLVTHCEISVVYAAQRVLFHLESHGIDRDKIRLVVNRAGRDLGLSPERVGEALEMDVLYALPEDADEIHDALVDGKLVSASSAFGKAVRGLAEALAGGTKKPREQPAGARNRVLTLFT
;
A
#
# COMPACT_ATOMS: atom_id res chain seq x y z
N MET A 1 -4.49 32.17 -25.92
CA MET A 1 -5.27 31.53 -24.85
C MET A 1 -5.15 30.03 -25.03
N PRO A 2 -4.47 29.28 -24.14
CA PRO A 2 -4.49 27.83 -24.20
C PRO A 2 -5.77 27.33 -23.51
N MET A 3 -6.50 26.46 -24.18
CA MET A 3 -7.67 25.76 -23.67
C MET A 3 -7.27 24.88 -22.48
N PRO A 4 -8.05 24.82 -21.39
CA PRO A 4 -7.80 23.85 -20.31
C PRO A 4 -8.10 22.44 -20.82
N SER A 5 -7.12 21.55 -20.76
CA SER A 5 -7.30 20.12 -21.00
C SER A 5 -7.98 19.50 -19.79
N ASP A 6 -9.31 19.46 -19.82
CA ASP A 6 -10.13 18.71 -18.86
C ASP A 6 -9.97 17.22 -19.19
N LYS A 7 -9.07 16.55 -18.51
CA LYS A 7 -8.80 15.10 -18.62
C LYS A 7 -9.48 14.33 -17.48
N THR A 8 -10.65 14.71 -17.03
CA THR A 8 -11.43 13.97 -16.06
C THR A 8 -12.39 13.02 -16.80
N GLY A 9 -12.06 11.72 -16.80
CA GLY A 9 -12.96 10.68 -17.28
C GLY A 9 -13.94 10.24 -16.17
N PRO A 10 -15.03 9.53 -16.53
CA PRO A 10 -16.05 9.10 -15.58
C PRO A 10 -15.47 8.18 -14.51
N ALA A 11 -15.85 8.43 -13.25
CA ALA A 11 -15.43 7.62 -12.11
C ALA A 11 -16.22 6.31 -11.97
N ALA A 12 -17.42 6.23 -12.54
CA ALA A 12 -18.27 5.04 -12.57
C ALA A 12 -18.77 4.74 -13.99
N ILE A 13 -18.89 3.48 -14.32
CA ILE A 13 -19.47 3.02 -15.59
C ILE A 13 -20.70 2.17 -15.27
N LEU A 14 -21.85 2.50 -15.86
CA LEU A 14 -23.07 1.72 -15.73
C LEU A 14 -23.42 1.10 -17.08
N ILE A 15 -23.50 -0.21 -17.14
CA ILE A 15 -23.92 -0.97 -18.33
C ILE A 15 -25.33 -1.49 -18.09
N SER A 16 -26.31 -0.90 -18.76
CA SER A 16 -27.70 -1.37 -18.73
C SER A 16 -28.46 -0.94 -20.01
N PRO A 17 -29.13 -1.87 -20.68
CA PRO A 17 -30.03 -1.54 -21.78
C PRO A 17 -31.36 -0.97 -21.28
N GLU A 18 -31.72 -1.15 -20.00
CA GLU A 18 -32.98 -0.71 -19.44
C GLU A 18 -32.91 0.73 -18.94
N THR A 19 -33.76 1.58 -19.49
CA THR A 19 -33.76 3.01 -19.16
C THR A 19 -34.19 3.27 -17.72
N ARG A 20 -35.20 2.58 -17.23
CA ARG A 20 -35.76 2.75 -15.89
C ARG A 20 -34.70 2.41 -14.81
N LEU A 21 -34.07 1.24 -14.93
CA LEU A 21 -33.01 0.80 -14.01
C LEU A 21 -31.82 1.76 -14.04
N THR A 22 -31.45 2.25 -15.23
CA THR A 22 -30.37 3.22 -15.40
C THR A 22 -30.69 4.54 -14.70
N GLU A 23 -31.86 5.08 -14.85
CA GLU A 23 -32.28 6.34 -14.23
C GLU A 23 -32.34 6.21 -12.71
N GLU A 24 -32.89 5.12 -12.21
CA GLU A 24 -33.01 4.83 -10.79
C GLU A 24 -31.62 4.71 -10.14
N LEU A 25 -30.72 3.87 -10.68
CA LEU A 25 -29.36 3.70 -10.15
C LEU A 25 -28.54 4.98 -10.24
N THR A 26 -28.62 5.70 -11.37
CA THR A 26 -27.91 6.98 -11.51
C THR A 26 -28.43 8.02 -10.53
N GLY A 27 -29.73 8.03 -10.26
CA GLY A 27 -30.36 8.88 -9.24
C GLY A 27 -29.81 8.60 -7.84
N TRP A 28 -29.80 7.34 -7.42
CA TRP A 28 -29.27 6.92 -6.13
C TRP A 28 -27.76 7.23 -6.00
N LEU A 29 -26.96 6.93 -7.02
CA LEU A 29 -25.53 7.22 -7.01
C LEU A 29 -25.24 8.72 -6.85
N LYS A 30 -25.99 9.59 -7.56
CA LYS A 30 -25.85 11.05 -7.46
C LYS A 30 -26.39 11.61 -6.14
N GLN A 31 -27.39 10.98 -5.54
CA GLN A 31 -27.89 11.36 -4.24
C GLN A 31 -26.85 11.11 -3.12
N GLU A 32 -26.19 9.95 -3.17
CA GLU A 32 -25.14 9.60 -2.21
C GLU A 32 -23.81 10.34 -2.49
N ARG A 33 -23.54 10.66 -3.77
CA ARG A 33 -22.31 11.36 -4.20
C ARG A 33 -22.59 12.33 -5.33
N LYS A 34 -22.78 13.59 -4.99
CA LYS A 34 -23.09 14.68 -5.95
C LYS A 34 -22.04 14.88 -7.05
N SER A 35 -20.76 14.62 -6.73
CA SER A 35 -19.63 14.78 -7.66
C SER A 35 -19.30 13.53 -8.46
N LEU A 36 -20.06 12.44 -8.34
CA LEU A 36 -19.79 11.19 -9.05
C LEU A 36 -20.23 11.32 -10.52
N GLU A 37 -19.27 11.28 -11.43
CA GLU A 37 -19.53 11.17 -12.87
C GLU A 37 -19.75 9.72 -13.25
N VAL A 38 -20.92 9.44 -13.86
CA VAL A 38 -21.34 8.11 -14.30
C VAL A 38 -21.47 8.09 -15.82
N ALA A 39 -20.64 7.27 -16.47
CA ALA A 39 -20.82 6.96 -17.89
C ALA A 39 -21.83 5.82 -18.04
N VAL A 40 -22.79 5.98 -18.94
CA VAL A 40 -23.82 4.97 -19.18
C VAL A 40 -23.63 4.34 -20.55
N LEU A 41 -23.48 3.01 -20.57
CA LEU A 41 -23.51 2.19 -21.78
C LEU A 41 -24.88 1.50 -21.91
N ARG A 42 -25.62 1.83 -22.96
CA ARG A 42 -26.99 1.32 -23.20
C ARG A 42 -27.02 -0.10 -23.77
N ASN A 43 -25.89 -0.69 -24.05
CA ASN A 43 -25.75 -2.05 -24.55
C ASN A 43 -24.58 -2.74 -23.88
N TYR A 44 -24.61 -4.07 -23.77
CA TYR A 44 -23.46 -4.84 -23.34
C TYR A 44 -22.37 -4.75 -24.40
N PRO A 45 -21.21 -4.18 -24.07
CA PRO A 45 -20.16 -3.93 -25.04
C PRO A 45 -19.45 -5.24 -25.44
N ASN A 46 -19.00 -5.31 -26.69
CA ASN A 46 -18.03 -6.33 -27.07
C ASN A 46 -16.64 -5.99 -26.45
N ARG A 47 -15.69 -6.93 -26.57
CA ARG A 47 -14.33 -6.80 -25.99
C ARG A 47 -13.62 -5.49 -26.37
N SER A 48 -13.67 -5.10 -27.64
CA SER A 48 -13.02 -3.87 -28.11
C SER A 48 -13.66 -2.61 -27.54
N GLN A 49 -14.99 -2.58 -27.52
CA GLN A 49 -15.77 -1.49 -26.95
C GLN A 49 -15.58 -1.40 -25.43
N LEU A 50 -15.52 -2.56 -24.75
CA LEU A 50 -15.28 -2.65 -23.31
C LEU A 50 -13.88 -2.11 -22.95
N ALA A 51 -12.85 -2.54 -23.69
CA ALA A 51 -11.49 -2.04 -23.48
C ALA A 51 -11.38 -0.52 -23.64
N HIS A 52 -12.14 0.05 -24.57
CA HIS A 52 -12.18 1.50 -24.77
C HIS A 52 -12.99 2.23 -23.68
N ALA A 53 -14.06 1.61 -23.19
CA ALA A 53 -14.92 2.17 -22.16
C ALA A 53 -14.29 2.12 -20.75
N LEU A 54 -13.42 1.13 -20.49
CA LEU A 54 -12.71 0.97 -19.21
C LEU A 54 -11.62 2.04 -19.06
N HIS A 55 -12.06 3.29 -18.91
CA HIS A 55 -11.17 4.43 -18.73
C HIS A 55 -10.22 4.22 -17.51
N PRO A 56 -8.96 4.71 -17.54
CA PRO A 56 -8.04 4.60 -16.40
C PRO A 56 -8.61 5.11 -15.07
N GLN A 57 -9.45 6.15 -15.13
CA GLN A 57 -10.07 6.75 -13.94
C GLN A 57 -11.35 6.04 -13.47
N ALA A 58 -11.86 5.04 -14.19
CA ALA A 58 -13.02 4.27 -13.75
C ALA A 58 -12.67 3.50 -12.47
N ARG A 59 -13.38 3.82 -11.38
CA ARG A 59 -13.21 3.25 -10.05
C ARG A 59 -14.04 1.99 -9.83
N PHE A 60 -15.16 1.88 -10.52
CA PHE A 60 -16.02 0.70 -10.48
C PHE A 60 -16.96 0.62 -11.68
N LEU A 61 -17.50 -0.56 -11.87
CA LEU A 61 -18.45 -0.88 -12.92
C LEU A 61 -19.73 -1.44 -12.31
N LEU A 62 -20.91 -0.92 -12.73
CA LEU A 62 -22.19 -1.55 -12.48
C LEU A 62 -22.66 -2.25 -13.75
N VAL A 63 -23.13 -3.47 -13.62
CA VAL A 63 -23.66 -4.26 -14.74
C VAL A 63 -25.07 -4.74 -14.42
N ASP A 64 -26.02 -4.35 -15.23
CA ASP A 64 -27.38 -4.90 -15.18
C ASP A 64 -27.35 -6.39 -15.54
N ALA A 65 -27.57 -7.23 -14.54
CA ALA A 65 -27.55 -8.68 -14.71
C ALA A 65 -28.91 -9.27 -15.10
N SER A 66 -30.01 -8.53 -14.92
CA SER A 66 -31.37 -9.02 -15.15
C SER A 66 -31.81 -8.94 -16.60
N SER A 67 -31.50 -7.85 -17.31
CA SER A 67 -32.00 -7.62 -18.66
C SER A 67 -31.50 -8.65 -19.68
N LYS A 68 -30.21 -9.04 -19.61
CA LYS A 68 -29.60 -10.09 -20.45
C LYS A 68 -28.53 -10.84 -19.65
N PRO A 69 -28.90 -11.84 -18.84
CA PRO A 69 -27.98 -12.50 -17.91
C PRO A 69 -26.70 -13.04 -18.56
N SER A 70 -26.82 -13.72 -19.71
CA SER A 70 -25.64 -14.28 -20.39
C SER A 70 -24.64 -13.19 -20.82
N ALA A 71 -25.14 -12.10 -21.42
CA ALA A 71 -24.27 -10.99 -21.84
C ALA A 71 -23.64 -10.24 -20.66
N ALA A 72 -24.37 -10.12 -19.54
CA ALA A 72 -23.86 -9.53 -18.31
C ALA A 72 -22.71 -10.38 -17.73
N LEU A 73 -22.89 -11.69 -17.63
CA LEU A 73 -21.87 -12.61 -17.14
C LEU A 73 -20.61 -12.61 -18.02
N GLU A 74 -20.78 -12.61 -19.36
CA GLU A 74 -19.67 -12.48 -20.29
C GLU A 74 -18.92 -11.15 -20.11
N THR A 75 -19.66 -10.06 -19.93
CA THR A 75 -19.08 -8.73 -19.67
C THR A 75 -18.28 -8.71 -18.38
N MET A 76 -18.80 -9.27 -17.28
CA MET A 76 -18.09 -9.36 -16.00
C MET A 76 -16.79 -10.17 -16.12
N ALA A 77 -16.84 -11.33 -16.77
CA ALA A 77 -15.66 -12.16 -17.01
C ALA A 77 -14.60 -11.44 -17.85
N GLU A 78 -15.03 -10.66 -18.85
CA GLU A 78 -14.10 -9.93 -19.69
C GLU A 78 -13.48 -8.72 -18.96
N VAL A 79 -14.23 -8.04 -18.10
CA VAL A 79 -13.70 -6.99 -17.21
C VAL A 79 -12.63 -7.55 -16.29
N ALA A 80 -12.87 -8.70 -15.67
CA ALA A 80 -11.90 -9.36 -14.79
C ALA A 80 -10.57 -9.67 -15.50
N ARG A 81 -10.62 -9.92 -16.84
CA ARG A 81 -9.41 -10.14 -17.66
C ARG A 81 -8.73 -8.85 -18.11
N LEU A 82 -9.52 -7.83 -18.50
CA LEU A 82 -8.98 -6.59 -19.08
C LEU A 82 -8.48 -5.62 -18.02
N LYS A 83 -9.13 -5.57 -16.87
CA LYS A 83 -8.77 -4.69 -15.76
C LYS A 83 -8.92 -5.44 -14.43
N PRO A 84 -7.99 -6.35 -14.10
CA PRO A 84 -8.00 -7.06 -12.83
C PRO A 84 -8.02 -6.07 -11.66
N GLY A 85 -8.89 -6.32 -10.69
CA GLY A 85 -9.03 -5.43 -9.52
C GLY A 85 -10.03 -4.27 -9.69
N LEU A 86 -10.63 -4.04 -10.87
CA LEU A 86 -11.73 -3.10 -10.99
C LEU A 86 -12.97 -3.70 -10.32
N PRO A 87 -13.54 -3.05 -9.28
CA PRO A 87 -14.75 -3.52 -8.62
C PRO A 87 -15.92 -3.60 -9.60
N VAL A 88 -16.56 -4.77 -9.67
CA VAL A 88 -17.78 -4.99 -10.48
C VAL A 88 -18.96 -5.23 -9.55
N VAL A 89 -20.02 -4.46 -9.71
CA VAL A 89 -21.28 -4.57 -8.96
C VAL A 89 -22.37 -5.06 -9.90
N ALA A 90 -23.03 -6.17 -9.57
CA ALA A 90 -24.18 -6.66 -10.31
C ALA A 90 -25.46 -5.92 -9.86
N ALA A 91 -26.22 -5.36 -10.78
CA ALA A 91 -27.54 -4.80 -10.51
C ALA A 91 -28.63 -5.76 -10.98
N LEU A 92 -29.58 -6.07 -10.09
CA LEU A 92 -30.68 -6.99 -10.36
C LEU A 92 -32.03 -6.30 -10.16
N SER A 93 -32.99 -6.58 -11.04
CA SER A 93 -34.35 -6.07 -10.95
C SER A 93 -35.23 -6.84 -9.94
N ALA A 94 -34.80 -8.04 -9.52
CA ALA A 94 -35.46 -8.86 -8.52
C ALA A 94 -34.41 -9.80 -7.85
N GLU A 95 -34.77 -10.34 -6.70
CA GLU A 95 -33.93 -11.31 -5.99
C GLU A 95 -33.90 -12.64 -6.75
N ASP A 96 -32.73 -13.03 -7.25
CA ASP A 96 -32.47 -14.29 -7.95
C ASP A 96 -31.15 -14.87 -7.41
N PRO A 97 -31.21 -15.79 -6.45
CA PRO A 97 -30.02 -16.37 -5.83
C PRO A 97 -29.09 -17.09 -6.81
N ASP A 98 -29.67 -17.76 -7.82
CA ASP A 98 -28.87 -18.48 -8.83
C ASP A 98 -28.10 -17.52 -9.74
N LEU A 99 -28.72 -16.40 -10.11
CA LEU A 99 -28.08 -15.36 -10.90
C LEU A 99 -27.04 -14.62 -10.09
N ILE A 100 -27.31 -14.32 -8.82
CA ILE A 100 -26.33 -13.71 -7.90
C ILE A 100 -25.08 -14.59 -7.79
N LEU A 101 -25.23 -15.88 -7.54
CA LEU A 101 -24.11 -16.82 -7.47
C LEU A 101 -23.30 -16.88 -8.79
N LYS A 102 -23.99 -16.82 -9.93
CA LYS A 102 -23.31 -16.76 -11.23
C LYS A 102 -22.51 -15.46 -11.40
N CYS A 103 -23.08 -14.30 -11.01
CA CYS A 103 -22.38 -13.02 -11.05
C CYS A 103 -21.12 -13.03 -10.18
N VAL A 104 -21.21 -13.53 -8.96
CA VAL A 104 -20.05 -13.65 -8.04
C VAL A 104 -18.95 -14.54 -8.65
N ARG A 105 -19.32 -15.68 -9.25
CA ARG A 105 -18.35 -16.57 -9.93
C ARG A 105 -17.68 -15.92 -11.14
N GLN A 106 -18.32 -14.94 -11.77
CA GLN A 106 -17.76 -14.17 -12.89
C GLN A 106 -17.05 -12.88 -12.46
N GLY A 107 -16.83 -12.69 -11.15
CA GLY A 107 -16.01 -11.61 -10.62
C GLY A 107 -16.81 -10.39 -10.15
N ALA A 108 -18.15 -10.49 -10.03
CA ALA A 108 -18.89 -9.48 -9.29
C ALA A 108 -18.51 -9.55 -7.80
N MET A 109 -18.10 -8.42 -7.26
CA MET A 109 -17.71 -8.33 -5.84
C MET A 109 -18.92 -8.06 -4.93
N GLU A 110 -19.99 -7.49 -5.50
CA GLU A 110 -21.17 -7.07 -4.76
C GLU A 110 -22.38 -7.03 -5.68
N PHE A 111 -23.57 -6.93 -5.10
CA PHE A 111 -24.80 -6.81 -5.87
C PHE A 111 -25.78 -5.80 -5.24
N LEU A 112 -26.60 -5.21 -6.08
CA LEU A 112 -27.74 -4.37 -5.74
C LEU A 112 -29.02 -5.03 -6.26
N VAL A 113 -30.03 -5.17 -5.42
CA VAL A 113 -31.32 -5.75 -5.82
C VAL A 113 -32.41 -4.71 -5.65
N ALA A 114 -33.22 -4.53 -6.69
CA ALA A 114 -34.38 -3.64 -6.62
C ALA A 114 -35.50 -4.21 -5.69
N PRO A 115 -36.22 -3.35 -4.96
CA PRO A 115 -36.14 -1.89 -4.97
C PRO A 115 -34.88 -1.40 -4.23
N PHE A 116 -34.13 -0.50 -4.89
CA PHE A 116 -32.90 0.04 -4.32
C PHE A 116 -33.18 0.98 -3.14
N SER A 117 -32.31 0.96 -2.14
CA SER A 117 -32.36 1.86 -0.99
C SER A 117 -31.06 2.63 -0.81
N ALA A 118 -31.14 3.78 -0.14
CA ALA A 118 -29.95 4.57 0.21
C ALA A 118 -28.93 3.76 1.00
N GLU A 119 -29.37 2.89 1.90
CA GLU A 119 -28.51 2.04 2.72
C GLU A 119 -27.75 1.01 1.87
N GLN A 120 -28.44 0.31 0.96
CA GLN A 120 -27.79 -0.63 0.04
C GLN A 120 -26.74 0.07 -0.83
N VAL A 121 -27.12 1.20 -1.44
CA VAL A 121 -26.19 1.96 -2.31
C VAL A 121 -25.00 2.48 -1.52
N ARG A 122 -25.20 2.99 -0.29
CA ARG A 122 -24.12 3.46 0.57
C ARG A 122 -23.18 2.32 0.98
N THR A 123 -23.73 1.16 1.33
CA THR A 123 -22.96 -0.04 1.67
C THR A 123 -22.10 -0.49 0.47
N VAL A 124 -22.67 -0.56 -0.72
CA VAL A 124 -21.94 -0.92 -1.94
C VAL A 124 -20.88 0.11 -2.27
N LEU A 125 -21.20 1.42 -2.22
CA LEU A 125 -20.21 2.47 -2.46
C LEU A 125 -19.07 2.44 -1.43
N SER A 126 -19.34 2.16 -0.16
CA SER A 126 -18.29 2.02 0.85
C SER A 126 -17.39 0.81 0.62
N LYS A 127 -17.95 -0.31 0.12
CA LYS A 127 -17.17 -1.49 -0.30
C LYS A 127 -16.38 -1.22 -1.58
N VAL A 128 -16.98 -0.53 -2.55
CA VAL A 128 -16.30 -0.06 -3.77
C VAL A 128 -15.12 0.82 -3.39
N ASP A 129 -15.31 1.76 -2.47
CA ASP A 129 -14.22 2.65 -2.04
C ASP A 129 -13.10 1.89 -1.33
N ARG A 130 -13.44 0.91 -0.52
CA ARG A 130 -12.44 0.03 0.09
C ARG A 130 -11.60 -0.73 -0.94
N ILE A 131 -12.18 -1.10 -2.07
CA ILE A 131 -11.52 -1.87 -3.13
C ILE A 131 -10.92 -0.95 -4.20
N ALA A 132 -11.67 0.06 -4.64
CA ALA A 132 -11.20 1.07 -5.59
C ALA A 132 -10.29 2.13 -4.94
N GLY A 133 -10.36 2.28 -3.61
CA GLY A 133 -9.36 2.98 -2.79
C GLY A 133 -8.08 2.18 -2.58
N GLY A 134 -8.06 0.88 -2.98
CA GLY A 134 -6.84 0.20 -3.43
C GLY A 134 -6.42 0.85 -4.73
N ALA A 135 -5.89 2.07 -4.62
CA ALA A 135 -5.47 2.91 -5.71
C ALA A 135 -4.60 2.12 -6.68
N GLY A 136 -4.90 2.28 -7.96
CA GLY A 136 -3.87 2.20 -8.97
C GLY A 136 -2.71 3.15 -8.59
N PRO A 137 -1.52 3.00 -9.10
CA PRO A 137 -0.38 3.82 -8.71
C PRO A 137 -0.72 5.30 -8.91
N GLY A 138 -1.07 6.02 -7.81
CA GLY A 138 -1.29 7.46 -7.80
C GLY A 138 -2.37 8.05 -6.89
N GLU A 139 -3.41 7.31 -6.39
CA GLU A 139 -4.54 7.94 -5.67
C GLU A 139 -4.89 7.34 -4.29
N GLY A 140 -4.11 6.41 -3.74
CA GLY A 140 -4.26 5.91 -2.37
C GLY A 140 -3.16 6.41 -1.45
N ALA A 141 -3.26 6.10 -0.16
CA ALA A 141 -2.18 6.33 0.79
C ALA A 141 -0.88 5.74 0.26
N ARG A 142 0.12 6.56 0.04
CA ARG A 142 1.46 6.08 -0.34
C ARG A 142 1.98 5.16 0.77
N THR A 143 2.25 3.93 0.42
CA THR A 143 2.69 2.90 1.36
C THR A 143 4.17 2.61 1.15
N LEU A 144 4.97 2.87 2.17
CA LEU A 144 6.40 2.61 2.21
C LEU A 144 6.68 1.44 3.14
N CYS A 145 7.28 0.37 2.64
CA CYS A 145 7.74 -0.76 3.45
C CYS A 145 9.23 -0.58 3.76
N VAL A 146 9.57 -0.49 5.04
CA VAL A 146 10.96 -0.35 5.50
C VAL A 146 11.44 -1.71 6.00
N ILE A 147 12.51 -2.22 5.40
CA ILE A 147 13.09 -3.52 5.72
C ILE A 147 14.58 -3.37 6.00
N PRO A 148 15.13 -4.05 7.02
CA PRO A 148 16.58 -4.06 7.27
C PRO A 148 17.28 -5.08 6.36
N ALA A 149 18.47 -4.81 5.88
CA ALA A 149 19.34 -5.83 5.28
C ALA A 149 19.73 -6.91 6.30
N LYS A 150 19.87 -6.50 7.56
CA LYS A 150 20.19 -7.35 8.70
C LYS A 150 19.64 -6.69 9.97
N GLY A 151 19.33 -7.48 11.00
CA GLY A 151 18.97 -6.95 12.30
C GLY A 151 19.99 -5.93 12.81
N GLY A 152 19.52 -4.83 13.38
CA GLY A 152 20.37 -3.73 13.87
C GLY A 152 20.78 -2.68 12.85
N CYS A 153 20.35 -2.76 11.58
CA CYS A 153 20.62 -1.72 10.56
C CYS A 153 19.90 -0.39 10.83
N GLY A 154 18.97 -0.33 11.78
CA GLY A 154 18.24 0.88 12.13
C GLY A 154 16.98 1.14 11.30
N ALA A 155 16.38 0.10 10.71
CA ALA A 155 15.16 0.21 9.91
C ALA A 155 14.02 0.85 10.71
N SER A 156 13.74 0.38 11.92
CA SER A 156 12.70 0.95 12.81
C SER A 156 12.95 2.41 13.17
N THR A 157 14.23 2.79 13.38
CA THR A 157 14.62 4.18 13.61
C THR A 157 14.34 5.03 12.37
N VAL A 158 14.68 4.55 11.19
CA VAL A 158 14.41 5.25 9.92
C VAL A 158 12.89 5.35 9.68
N ALA A 159 12.15 4.26 9.86
CA ALA A 159 10.69 4.20 9.67
C ALA A 159 9.96 5.23 10.55
N SER A 160 10.29 5.25 11.86
CA SER A 160 9.65 6.16 12.83
C SER A 160 9.92 7.63 12.51
N HIS A 161 11.16 7.97 12.18
CA HIS A 161 11.52 9.36 11.83
C HIS A 161 10.93 9.80 10.49
N LEU A 162 10.85 8.91 9.48
CA LEU A 162 10.19 9.20 8.21
C LEU A 162 8.68 9.44 8.38
N ALA A 163 8.00 8.63 9.18
CA ALA A 163 6.57 8.81 9.45
C ALA A 163 6.31 10.19 10.08
N LEU A 164 7.15 10.59 11.05
CA LEU A 164 7.05 11.91 11.68
C LEU A 164 7.38 13.04 10.70
N GLU A 165 8.39 12.88 9.86
CA GLU A 165 8.74 13.90 8.87
C GLU A 165 7.64 14.05 7.80
N TRP A 166 7.01 12.95 7.37
CA TRP A 166 5.83 13.02 6.49
C TRP A 166 4.67 13.77 7.14
N LYS A 167 4.45 13.58 8.46
CA LYS A 167 3.45 14.35 9.22
C LYS A 167 3.77 15.84 9.25
N ARG A 168 5.04 16.21 9.46
CA ARG A 168 5.49 17.62 9.52
C ARG A 168 5.36 18.35 8.19
N ARG A 169 5.47 17.63 7.06
CA ARG A 169 5.43 18.19 5.70
C ARG A 169 4.03 18.52 5.19
N GLY A 170 2.99 18.22 5.92
CA GLY A 170 1.61 18.53 5.56
C GLY A 170 0.64 18.08 6.65
N ASN A 171 -0.59 18.55 6.61
CA ASN A 171 -1.63 18.11 7.55
C ASN A 171 -2.21 16.75 7.12
N LYS A 172 -1.34 15.80 6.85
CA LYS A 172 -1.67 14.45 6.37
C LYS A 172 -1.96 13.53 7.55
N ARG A 173 -2.85 12.56 7.31
CA ARG A 173 -3.08 11.43 8.22
C ARG A 173 -2.01 10.39 7.92
N ILE A 174 -1.09 10.17 8.83
CA ILE A 174 0.03 9.23 8.68
C ILE A 174 -0.16 8.08 9.65
N LEU A 175 0.01 6.86 9.14
CA LEU A 175 0.12 5.63 9.93
C LEU A 175 1.57 5.16 9.93
N LEU A 176 2.10 4.85 11.11
CA LEU A 176 3.30 4.04 11.30
C LEU A 176 2.87 2.70 11.89
N ALA A 177 3.16 1.61 11.22
CA ALA A 177 2.81 0.27 11.68
C ALA A 177 4.08 -0.55 11.95
N ASP A 178 4.26 -0.97 13.19
CA ASP A 178 5.26 -1.96 13.60
C ASP A 178 4.67 -3.36 13.32
N LEU A 179 5.10 -3.93 12.22
CA LEU A 179 4.59 -5.21 11.71
C LEU A 179 5.62 -6.34 11.82
N ASP A 180 6.64 -6.16 12.67
CA ASP A 180 7.54 -7.25 13.05
C ASP A 180 6.91 -8.09 14.17
N PRO A 181 6.47 -9.31 13.87
CA PRO A 181 5.77 -10.14 14.87
C PRO A 181 6.69 -10.66 15.98
N LEU A 182 8.00 -10.66 15.75
CA LEU A 182 8.97 -11.28 16.66
C LEU A 182 9.83 -10.25 17.42
N ALA A 183 10.19 -9.18 16.76
CA ALA A 183 11.16 -8.22 17.26
C ALA A 183 10.68 -6.76 17.12
N GLY A 184 9.37 -6.52 17.10
CA GLY A 184 8.79 -5.20 17.12
C GLY A 184 9.24 -4.41 18.34
N THR A 185 9.73 -3.20 18.14
CA THR A 185 10.38 -2.40 19.18
C THR A 185 9.80 -1.01 19.36
N LEU A 186 8.88 -0.57 18.50
CA LEU A 186 8.38 0.80 18.54
C LEU A 186 7.63 1.14 19.84
N SER A 187 6.90 0.19 20.44
CA SER A 187 6.24 0.37 21.73
C SER A 187 7.26 0.69 22.83
N PHE A 188 8.36 -0.07 22.88
CA PHE A 188 9.45 0.11 23.82
C PHE A 188 10.22 1.43 23.57
N LEU A 189 10.65 1.67 22.33
CA LEU A 189 11.45 2.83 21.95
C LEU A 189 10.75 4.16 22.17
N LEU A 190 9.44 4.20 21.94
CA LEU A 190 8.63 5.41 22.09
C LEU A 190 7.83 5.46 23.40
N LYS A 191 8.07 4.51 24.31
CA LYS A 191 7.37 4.36 25.60
C LYS A 191 5.85 4.39 25.47
N LEU A 192 5.35 3.74 24.41
CA LEU A 192 3.91 3.65 24.12
C LEU A 192 3.32 2.44 24.81
N LYS A 193 2.09 2.62 25.32
CA LYS A 193 1.29 1.52 25.85
C LYS A 193 0.02 1.41 25.03
N SER A 194 -0.26 0.23 24.52
CA SER A 194 -1.52 -0.09 23.84
C SER A 194 -2.05 -1.41 24.39
N ALA A 195 -3.36 -1.48 24.57
CA ALA A 195 -4.03 -2.75 24.91
C ALA A 195 -4.13 -3.68 23.69
N HIS A 196 -3.88 -3.18 22.50
CA HIS A 196 -4.06 -3.86 21.23
C HIS A 196 -2.82 -3.74 20.36
N SER A 197 -2.68 -4.69 19.44
CA SER A 197 -1.60 -4.81 18.49
C SER A 197 -2.12 -5.05 17.07
N PHE A 198 -1.24 -5.11 16.07
CA PHE A 198 -1.66 -5.48 14.72
C PHE A 198 -2.23 -6.91 14.64
N ALA A 199 -1.83 -7.80 15.56
CA ALA A 199 -2.36 -9.15 15.64
C ALA A 199 -3.86 -9.16 15.95
N ASP A 200 -4.31 -8.27 16.85
CA ASP A 200 -5.74 -8.13 17.19
C ASP A 200 -6.55 -7.63 15.99
N VAL A 201 -5.94 -6.77 15.14
CA VAL A 201 -6.55 -6.31 13.88
C VAL A 201 -6.75 -7.49 12.93
N LEU A 202 -5.74 -8.36 12.79
CA LEU A 202 -5.82 -9.52 11.89
C LEU A 202 -6.83 -10.56 12.34
N LEU A 203 -6.96 -10.77 13.65
CA LEU A 203 -7.99 -11.68 14.21
C LEU A 203 -9.42 -11.20 13.94
N ARG A 204 -9.59 -9.91 13.63
CA ARG A 204 -10.88 -9.27 13.33
C ARG A 204 -10.97 -8.76 11.89
N SER A 205 -10.18 -9.30 10.99
CA SER A 205 -10.01 -8.79 9.62
C SER A 205 -11.32 -8.60 8.84
N ASP A 206 -12.33 -9.43 9.11
CA ASP A 206 -13.63 -9.39 8.45
C ASP A 206 -14.61 -8.37 9.08
N GLU A 207 -14.30 -7.87 10.27
CA GLU A 207 -15.17 -6.99 11.07
C GLU A 207 -14.53 -5.61 11.33
N ILE A 208 -13.39 -5.29 10.70
CA ILE A 208 -12.70 -4.01 10.95
C ILE A 208 -13.57 -2.86 10.47
N ASP A 209 -14.09 -2.10 11.43
CA ASP A 209 -14.72 -0.81 11.22
C ASP A 209 -13.85 0.34 11.77
N GLU A 210 -14.33 1.57 11.61
CA GLU A 210 -13.60 2.76 12.02
C GLU A 210 -13.43 2.86 13.54
N ASP A 211 -14.38 2.36 14.33
CA ASP A 211 -14.34 2.43 15.79
C ASP A 211 -13.40 1.37 16.36
N ILE A 212 -13.45 0.16 15.81
CA ILE A 212 -12.47 -0.90 16.12
C ILE A 212 -11.07 -0.42 15.77
N TRP A 213 -10.88 0.14 14.57
CA TRP A 213 -9.56 0.65 14.16
C TRP A 213 -9.02 1.74 15.08
N LYS A 214 -9.86 2.71 15.48
CA LYS A 214 -9.48 3.76 16.45
C LYS A 214 -9.04 3.21 17.80
N ALA A 215 -9.61 2.09 18.24
CA ALA A 215 -9.20 1.41 19.45
C ALA A 215 -7.85 0.68 19.31
N MET A 216 -7.49 0.23 18.10
CA MET A 216 -6.27 -0.53 17.82
C MET A 216 -5.03 0.35 17.64
N VAL A 217 -5.21 1.61 17.21
CA VAL A 217 -4.10 2.54 16.98
C VAL A 217 -3.89 3.47 18.16
N CYS A 218 -2.64 3.74 18.52
CA CYS A 218 -2.32 4.75 19.52
C CYS A 218 -1.71 5.99 18.85
N PRO A 219 -2.21 7.20 19.14
CA PRO A 219 -1.65 8.43 18.59
C PRO A 219 -0.39 8.84 19.34
N SER A 220 0.68 9.13 18.62
CA SER A 220 1.89 9.73 19.18
C SER A 220 2.46 10.77 18.23
N GLN A 221 2.79 11.94 18.73
CA GLN A 221 3.38 13.06 17.97
C GLN A 221 2.59 13.43 16.68
N GLY A 222 1.27 13.20 16.68
CA GLY A 222 0.38 13.45 15.54
C GLY A 222 0.39 12.37 14.45
N VAL A 223 1.10 11.25 14.68
CA VAL A 223 1.10 10.06 13.85
C VAL A 223 0.26 8.97 14.54
N ALA A 224 -0.57 8.25 13.79
CA ALA A 224 -1.24 7.06 14.29
C ALA A 224 -0.25 5.90 14.29
N MET A 225 -0.16 5.16 15.37
CA MET A 225 0.78 4.03 15.50
C MET A 225 0.02 2.73 15.75
N LEU A 226 0.25 1.76 14.90
CA LEU A 226 -0.20 0.38 15.08
C LEU A 226 1.01 -0.41 15.56
N LEU A 227 0.92 -1.01 16.74
CA LEU A 227 2.06 -1.59 17.42
C LEU A 227 2.13 -3.11 17.23
N ALA A 228 3.34 -3.66 17.33
CA ALA A 228 3.56 -5.08 17.47
C ALA A 228 3.06 -5.58 18.83
N PRO A 229 2.69 -6.86 18.96
CA PRO A 229 2.29 -7.45 20.25
C PRO A 229 3.48 -7.50 21.22
N GLU A 230 3.22 -7.19 22.50
CA GLU A 230 4.24 -7.27 23.55
C GLU A 230 4.68 -8.72 23.84
N THR A 231 3.79 -9.67 23.61
CA THR A 231 4.05 -11.11 23.78
C THR A 231 3.64 -11.85 22.54
N LEU A 232 4.43 -12.85 22.16
CA LEU A 232 4.07 -13.75 21.06
C LEU A 232 2.78 -14.50 21.42
N ALA A 233 1.71 -14.17 20.72
CA ALA A 233 0.47 -14.92 20.85
C ALA A 233 0.56 -16.27 20.11
N GLU A 234 -0.19 -17.27 20.58
CA GLU A 234 -0.36 -18.52 19.85
C GLU A 234 -0.92 -18.22 18.43
N GLY A 235 -0.33 -18.81 17.40
CA GLY A 235 -0.72 -18.59 16.00
C GLY A 235 0.02 -17.48 15.26
N MET A 236 0.86 -16.67 15.91
CA MET A 236 1.64 -15.62 15.25
C MET A 236 2.67 -16.16 14.23
N GLY A 237 3.05 -17.45 14.34
CA GLY A 237 3.90 -18.10 13.34
C GLY A 237 3.22 -18.38 11.99
N ASP A 238 1.90 -18.29 11.92
CA ASP A 238 1.11 -18.56 10.73
C ASP A 238 0.64 -17.29 9.99
N LEU A 239 1.17 -16.12 10.34
CA LEU A 239 0.87 -14.86 9.63
C LEU A 239 1.27 -14.98 8.15
N ARG A 240 0.31 -14.86 7.25
CA ARG A 240 0.54 -15.05 5.81
C ARG A 240 0.06 -13.88 4.96
N ASP A 241 -1.10 -13.32 5.28
CA ASP A 241 -1.76 -12.34 4.44
C ASP A 241 -1.99 -10.99 5.16
N PRO A 242 -1.16 -9.96 4.89
CA PRO A 242 -1.35 -8.62 5.41
C PRO A 242 -2.41 -7.80 4.65
N THR A 243 -2.97 -8.33 3.56
CA THR A 243 -3.86 -7.58 2.66
C THR A 243 -5.04 -6.90 3.35
N PRO A 244 -5.80 -7.55 4.26
CA PRO A 244 -6.94 -6.91 4.91
C PRO A 244 -6.53 -5.66 5.71
N LEU A 245 -5.44 -5.75 6.47
CA LEU A 245 -4.91 -4.67 7.29
C LEU A 245 -4.46 -3.50 6.41
N ILE A 246 -3.63 -3.75 5.41
CA ILE A 246 -3.08 -2.71 4.53
C ILE A 246 -4.19 -2.05 3.70
N ARG A 247 -5.16 -2.84 3.23
CA ARG A 247 -6.33 -2.32 2.49
C ARG A 247 -7.15 -1.37 3.36
N PHE A 248 -7.43 -1.76 4.60
CA PHE A 248 -8.17 -0.89 5.52
C PHE A 248 -7.39 0.41 5.79
N ALA A 249 -6.09 0.31 6.09
CA ALA A 249 -5.24 1.45 6.36
C ALA A 249 -5.18 2.43 5.16
N ARG A 250 -5.08 1.92 3.94
CA ARG A 250 -5.07 2.76 2.72
C ARG A 250 -6.33 3.61 2.54
N GLY A 251 -7.48 3.15 3.03
CA GLY A 251 -8.73 3.92 3.01
C GLY A 251 -8.79 5.06 4.04
N HIS A 252 -7.93 5.05 5.05
CA HIS A 252 -8.04 5.96 6.20
C HIS A 252 -6.87 6.92 6.35
N TYR A 253 -5.73 6.65 5.72
CA TYR A 253 -4.51 7.46 5.81
C TYR A 253 -4.09 8.00 4.45
N ASP A 254 -3.28 9.06 4.48
CA ASP A 254 -2.72 9.69 3.28
C ASP A 254 -1.29 9.18 3.02
N GLY A 255 -0.64 8.61 4.05
CA GLY A 255 0.66 7.96 3.97
C GLY A 255 0.80 6.88 5.02
N ILE A 256 1.42 5.77 4.65
CA ILE A 256 1.62 4.60 5.50
C ILE A 256 3.10 4.22 5.46
N VAL A 257 3.70 4.09 6.64
CA VAL A 257 5.06 3.57 6.81
C VAL A 257 4.96 2.25 7.56
N LEU A 258 5.40 1.17 6.92
CA LEU A 258 5.43 -0.18 7.48
C LEU A 258 6.84 -0.48 7.94
N ASP A 259 7.05 -0.68 9.23
CA ASP A 259 8.26 -1.28 9.79
C ASP A 259 8.07 -2.81 9.77
N ALA A 260 8.61 -3.46 8.76
CA ALA A 260 8.28 -4.85 8.45
C ALA A 260 9.22 -5.86 9.12
N GLY A 261 10.26 -5.39 9.83
CA GLY A 261 11.26 -6.29 10.39
C GLY A 261 12.03 -7.08 9.34
N GLY A 262 12.76 -8.11 9.76
CA GLY A 262 13.69 -8.86 8.90
C GLY A 262 13.43 -10.36 8.78
N ALA A 263 12.21 -10.84 9.05
CA ALA A 263 11.93 -12.28 9.07
C ALA A 263 11.81 -12.92 7.66
N TYR A 264 11.60 -12.14 6.61
CA TYR A 264 11.54 -12.54 5.18
C TYR A 264 10.66 -13.76 4.85
N GLY A 265 9.66 -14.05 5.68
CA GLY A 265 8.64 -15.06 5.42
C GLY A 265 7.48 -14.55 4.55
N PRO A 266 6.43 -15.37 4.35
CA PRO A 266 5.26 -14.98 3.54
C PRO A 266 4.61 -13.67 3.98
N TRP A 267 4.60 -13.37 5.28
CA TRP A 267 4.12 -12.11 5.85
C TRP A 267 4.89 -10.90 5.32
N ASN A 268 6.22 -10.92 5.44
CA ASN A 268 7.07 -9.80 4.99
C ASN A 268 7.06 -9.65 3.47
N LEU A 269 7.01 -10.76 2.73
CA LEU A 269 6.86 -10.74 1.27
C LEU A 269 5.52 -10.10 0.87
N GLY A 270 4.43 -10.44 1.56
CA GLY A 270 3.12 -9.81 1.36
C GLY A 270 3.13 -8.30 1.65
N LEU A 271 3.81 -7.86 2.71
CA LEU A 271 3.99 -6.43 3.01
C LEU A 271 4.78 -5.71 1.91
N ALA A 272 5.86 -6.32 1.44
CA ALA A 272 6.69 -5.78 0.37
C ALA A 272 5.94 -5.70 -0.98
N ASP A 273 5.14 -6.71 -1.30
CA ASP A 273 4.33 -6.75 -2.52
C ASP A 273 3.25 -5.65 -2.52
N LEU A 274 2.57 -5.46 -1.40
CA LEU A 274 1.54 -4.45 -1.21
C LEU A 274 2.08 -3.01 -1.13
N ALA A 275 3.38 -2.82 -0.86
CA ALA A 275 3.97 -1.49 -0.78
C ALA A 275 4.14 -0.86 -2.17
N ASP A 276 4.03 0.47 -2.24
CA ASP A 276 4.34 1.24 -3.45
C ASP A 276 5.85 1.37 -3.64
N GLU A 277 6.60 1.47 -2.52
CA GLU A 277 8.06 1.48 -2.49
C GLU A 277 8.58 0.70 -1.28
N ILE A 278 9.75 0.11 -1.44
CA ILE A 278 10.46 -0.62 -0.40
C ILE A 278 11.75 0.11 -0.09
N LEU A 279 11.99 0.41 1.19
CA LEU A 279 13.22 1.02 1.65
C LEU A 279 14.11 -0.07 2.27
N LEU A 280 15.14 -0.50 1.54
CA LEU A 280 16.14 -1.43 2.06
C LEU A 280 17.20 -0.65 2.85
N VAL A 281 17.19 -0.80 4.17
CA VAL A 281 18.12 -0.13 5.06
C VAL A 281 19.35 -1.01 5.31
N THR A 282 20.52 -0.51 4.93
CA THR A 282 21.81 -1.16 5.11
C THR A 282 22.79 -0.22 5.78
N HIS A 283 24.04 -0.65 6.00
CA HIS A 283 25.17 0.21 6.39
C HIS A 283 26.51 -0.32 5.84
N CYS A 284 27.59 0.44 6.02
CA CYS A 284 28.89 0.24 5.36
C CYS A 284 29.73 -0.95 5.88
N GLU A 285 29.10 -1.98 6.45
CA GLU A 285 29.79 -3.20 6.92
C GLU A 285 29.66 -4.33 5.90
N ILE A 286 30.76 -5.02 5.60
CA ILE A 286 30.81 -6.10 4.60
C ILE A 286 29.74 -7.17 4.85
N SER A 287 29.56 -7.60 6.09
CA SER A 287 28.58 -8.63 6.47
C SER A 287 27.14 -8.19 6.20
N VAL A 288 26.87 -6.89 6.28
CA VAL A 288 25.56 -6.31 6.05
C VAL A 288 25.29 -6.11 4.55
N VAL A 289 26.30 -5.71 3.78
CA VAL A 289 26.21 -5.64 2.31
C VAL A 289 25.95 -7.02 1.72
N TYR A 290 26.63 -8.05 2.21
CA TYR A 290 26.34 -9.43 1.81
C TYR A 290 24.92 -9.86 2.17
N ALA A 291 24.43 -9.51 3.37
CA ALA A 291 23.04 -9.77 3.74
C ALA A 291 22.04 -9.02 2.83
N ALA A 292 22.32 -7.74 2.52
CA ALA A 292 21.51 -6.94 1.62
C ALA A 292 21.38 -7.59 0.23
N GLN A 293 22.47 -8.13 -0.31
CA GLN A 293 22.47 -8.85 -1.59
C GLN A 293 21.54 -10.08 -1.54
N ARG A 294 21.58 -10.84 -0.44
CA ARG A 294 20.71 -11.99 -0.26
C ARG A 294 19.24 -11.60 -0.14
N VAL A 295 18.96 -10.48 0.54
CA VAL A 295 17.61 -9.93 0.65
C VAL A 295 17.08 -9.52 -0.72
N LEU A 296 17.86 -8.79 -1.50
CA LEU A 296 17.49 -8.40 -2.87
C LEU A 296 17.17 -9.63 -3.72
N PHE A 297 18.06 -10.61 -3.73
CA PHE A 297 17.83 -11.86 -4.46
C PHE A 297 16.56 -12.58 -4.01
N HIS A 298 16.28 -12.61 -2.70
CA HIS A 298 15.09 -13.24 -2.14
C HIS A 298 13.82 -12.51 -2.59
N LEU A 299 13.77 -11.19 -2.52
CA LEU A 299 12.63 -10.38 -2.95
C LEU A 299 12.36 -10.56 -4.46
N GLU A 300 13.40 -10.46 -5.29
CA GLU A 300 13.30 -10.65 -6.75
C GLU A 300 12.83 -12.05 -7.12
N SER A 301 13.32 -13.10 -6.44
CA SER A 301 12.92 -14.49 -6.68
C SER A 301 11.46 -14.76 -6.32
N HIS A 302 10.83 -13.90 -5.51
CA HIS A 302 9.41 -13.95 -5.17
C HIS A 302 8.57 -12.93 -5.94
N GLY A 303 9.11 -12.37 -7.02
CA GLY A 303 8.35 -11.51 -7.94
C GLY A 303 8.26 -10.04 -7.52
N ILE A 304 8.98 -9.62 -6.49
CA ILE A 304 9.06 -8.20 -6.12
C ILE A 304 9.95 -7.46 -7.14
N ASP A 305 9.38 -6.43 -7.75
CA ASP A 305 10.07 -5.61 -8.74
C ASP A 305 11.22 -4.82 -8.08
N ARG A 306 12.42 -4.97 -8.63
CA ARG A 306 13.61 -4.22 -8.18
C ARG A 306 13.42 -2.71 -8.26
N ASP A 307 12.64 -2.23 -9.22
CA ASP A 307 12.35 -0.81 -9.39
C ASP A 307 11.53 -0.21 -8.23
N LYS A 308 10.86 -1.04 -7.43
CA LYS A 308 10.22 -0.62 -6.17
C LYS A 308 11.21 -0.44 -5.03
N ILE A 309 12.43 -1.01 -5.12
CA ILE A 309 13.38 -1.06 -4.01
C ILE A 309 14.29 0.17 -4.05
N ARG A 310 14.37 0.88 -2.94
CA ARG A 310 15.26 2.04 -2.73
C ARG A 310 16.30 1.70 -1.68
N LEU A 311 17.56 1.92 -1.99
CA LEU A 311 18.68 1.64 -1.08
C LEU A 311 18.96 2.86 -0.20
N VAL A 312 18.95 2.66 1.12
CA VAL A 312 19.38 3.64 2.12
C VAL A 312 20.56 3.09 2.89
N VAL A 313 21.64 3.85 2.92
CA VAL A 313 22.81 3.53 3.73
C VAL A 313 22.72 4.32 5.03
N ASN A 314 22.47 3.64 6.13
CA ASN A 314 22.44 4.23 7.47
C ASN A 314 23.84 4.21 8.10
N ARG A 315 24.07 5.02 9.13
CA ARG A 315 25.34 5.14 9.86
C ARG A 315 26.53 5.48 8.94
N ALA A 316 26.29 6.32 7.94
CA ALA A 316 27.35 6.80 7.07
C ALA A 316 28.31 7.73 7.84
N GLY A 317 29.61 7.66 7.53
CA GLY A 317 30.64 8.42 8.24
C GLY A 317 31.32 7.66 9.35
N ARG A 318 30.80 6.48 9.75
CA ARG A 318 31.52 5.55 10.59
C ARG A 318 32.58 4.82 9.76
N ASP A 319 33.80 4.73 10.27
CA ASP A 319 34.86 3.99 9.57
C ASP A 319 34.64 2.47 9.70
N LEU A 320 33.85 1.94 8.78
CA LEU A 320 33.51 0.51 8.68
C LEU A 320 34.14 -0.15 7.44
N GLY A 321 35.07 0.55 6.79
CA GLY A 321 35.84 0.04 5.65
C GLY A 321 35.21 0.17 4.28
N LEU A 322 33.90 0.49 4.17
CA LEU A 322 33.21 0.77 2.90
C LEU A 322 32.60 2.17 2.91
N SER A 323 32.57 2.83 1.74
CA SER A 323 31.79 4.05 1.56
C SER A 323 30.38 3.73 1.04
N PRO A 324 29.40 4.64 1.21
CA PRO A 324 28.06 4.46 0.64
C PRO A 324 28.07 4.17 -0.85
N GLU A 325 28.98 4.79 -1.62
CA GLU A 325 29.10 4.58 -3.07
C GLU A 325 29.53 3.14 -3.37
N ARG A 326 30.49 2.60 -2.62
CA ARG A 326 30.94 1.20 -2.76
C ARG A 326 29.85 0.20 -2.36
N VAL A 327 28.99 0.55 -1.40
CA VAL A 327 27.79 -0.25 -1.07
C VAL A 327 26.85 -0.29 -2.26
N GLY A 328 26.58 0.86 -2.89
CA GLY A 328 25.77 0.96 -4.09
C GLY A 328 26.34 0.14 -5.25
N GLU A 329 27.64 0.27 -5.52
CA GLU A 329 28.34 -0.52 -6.55
C GLU A 329 28.25 -2.03 -6.29
N ALA A 330 28.46 -2.48 -5.05
CA ALA A 330 28.39 -3.88 -4.66
C ALA A 330 26.99 -4.49 -4.80
N LEU A 331 25.95 -3.68 -4.59
CA LEU A 331 24.55 -4.09 -4.71
C LEU A 331 23.95 -3.81 -6.11
N GLU A 332 24.72 -3.18 -7.01
CA GLU A 332 24.25 -2.73 -8.33
C GLU A 332 23.01 -1.85 -8.22
N MET A 333 22.99 -0.94 -7.24
CA MET A 333 21.88 -0.02 -6.96
C MET A 333 22.39 1.40 -6.71
N ASP A 334 21.63 2.38 -7.17
CA ASP A 334 21.85 3.76 -6.73
C ASP A 334 21.46 3.92 -5.26
N VAL A 335 22.36 4.51 -4.46
CA VAL A 335 22.05 4.89 -3.08
C VAL A 335 21.12 6.09 -3.11
N LEU A 336 19.87 5.89 -2.67
CA LEU A 336 18.90 6.98 -2.60
C LEU A 336 19.35 8.05 -1.62
N TYR A 337 19.81 7.63 -0.45
CA TYR A 337 20.27 8.52 0.60
C TYR A 337 21.24 7.84 1.57
N ALA A 338 22.21 8.60 2.09
CA ALA A 338 23.12 8.19 3.14
C ALA A 338 22.79 8.99 4.42
N LEU A 339 22.39 8.29 5.48
CA LEU A 339 22.08 8.88 6.79
C LEU A 339 23.32 8.84 7.67
N PRO A 340 23.68 9.94 8.35
CA PRO A 340 24.89 9.98 9.18
C PRO A 340 24.76 9.09 10.41
N GLU A 341 25.91 8.67 10.94
CA GLU A 341 26.00 8.11 12.30
C GLU A 341 25.74 9.22 13.31
N ASP A 342 24.74 9.04 14.18
CA ASP A 342 24.34 9.98 15.23
C ASP A 342 23.86 9.18 16.46
N ALA A 343 24.70 8.20 16.87
CA ALA A 343 24.31 7.20 17.85
C ALA A 343 23.97 7.79 19.21
N ASP A 344 24.76 8.78 19.66
CA ASP A 344 24.58 9.37 20.99
C ASP A 344 23.26 10.14 21.08
N GLU A 345 22.96 10.99 20.10
CA GLU A 345 21.70 11.76 20.06
C GLU A 345 20.48 10.86 19.87
N ILE A 346 20.59 9.80 19.04
CA ILE A 346 19.54 8.80 18.88
C ILE A 346 19.33 8.06 20.20
N HIS A 347 20.40 7.64 20.88
CA HIS A 347 20.31 6.94 22.15
C HIS A 347 19.61 7.80 23.22
N ASP A 348 20.05 9.05 23.40
CA ASP A 348 19.48 9.96 24.38
C ASP A 348 17.99 10.24 24.13
N ALA A 349 17.62 10.45 22.87
CA ALA A 349 16.23 10.62 22.49
C ALA A 349 15.37 9.38 22.82
N LEU A 350 15.86 8.18 22.50
CA LEU A 350 15.16 6.92 22.80
C LEU A 350 15.08 6.64 24.30
N VAL A 351 16.11 7.00 25.09
CA VAL A 351 16.03 6.93 26.56
C VAL A 351 14.89 7.79 27.09
N ASP A 352 14.58 8.90 26.45
CA ASP A 352 13.44 9.75 26.78
C ASP A 352 12.10 9.26 26.19
N GLY A 353 12.10 8.25 25.33
CA GLY A 353 10.92 7.78 24.57
C GLY A 353 10.50 8.78 23.47
N LYS A 354 11.48 9.49 22.90
CA LYS A 354 11.27 10.50 21.87
C LYS A 354 12.03 10.16 20.60
N LEU A 355 11.63 10.76 19.49
CA LEU A 355 12.42 10.78 18.26
C LEU A 355 13.41 11.97 18.33
N VAL A 356 14.56 11.83 17.67
CA VAL A 356 15.54 12.91 17.63
C VAL A 356 15.00 14.18 17.02
N SER A 357 15.57 15.31 17.43
CA SER A 357 15.20 16.63 16.93
C SER A 357 15.35 16.73 15.42
N ALA A 358 14.41 17.39 14.75
CA ALA A 358 14.51 17.73 13.33
C ALA A 358 15.73 18.64 13.02
N SER A 359 16.35 19.26 14.02
CA SER A 359 17.55 20.09 13.89
C SER A 359 18.85 19.32 14.01
N SER A 360 18.81 18.05 14.50
CA SER A 360 19.99 17.20 14.59
C SER A 360 20.58 16.85 13.22
N ALA A 361 21.76 16.27 13.19
CA ALA A 361 22.38 15.79 11.95
C ALA A 361 21.49 14.70 11.30
N PHE A 362 21.06 13.72 12.10
CA PHE A 362 20.17 12.66 11.64
C PHE A 362 18.80 13.19 11.21
N GLY A 363 18.16 14.07 12.00
CA GLY A 363 16.85 14.64 11.67
C GLY A 363 16.86 15.44 10.37
N LYS A 364 17.91 16.23 10.11
CA LYS A 364 18.10 16.92 8.82
C LYS A 364 18.28 15.95 7.66
N ALA A 365 19.02 14.87 7.87
CA ALA A 365 19.24 13.84 6.86
C ALA A 365 17.95 13.07 6.54
N VAL A 366 17.14 12.72 7.55
CA VAL A 366 15.81 12.12 7.32
C VAL A 366 14.88 13.04 6.53
N ARG A 367 14.93 14.35 6.77
CA ARG A 367 14.22 15.32 5.95
C ARG A 367 14.66 15.26 4.49
N GLY A 368 15.98 15.21 4.23
CA GLY A 368 16.52 15.05 2.88
C GLY A 368 16.08 13.72 2.24
N LEU A 369 16.05 12.63 3.01
CA LEU A 369 15.52 11.35 2.54
C LEU A 369 14.03 11.46 2.16
N ALA A 370 13.22 12.11 3.01
CA ALA A 370 11.80 12.33 2.71
C ALA A 370 11.59 13.18 1.45
N GLU A 371 12.50 14.13 1.18
CA GLU A 371 12.52 14.93 -0.06
C GLU A 371 12.89 14.09 -1.28
N ALA A 372 13.92 13.27 -1.16
CA ALA A 372 14.33 12.37 -2.23
C ALA A 372 13.20 11.40 -2.61
N LEU A 373 12.50 10.85 -1.61
CA LEU A 373 11.31 10.01 -1.82
C LEU A 373 10.15 10.77 -2.49
N ALA A 374 9.97 12.07 -2.19
CA ALA A 374 8.89 12.88 -2.78
C ALA A 374 9.18 13.32 -4.22
N GLY A 375 10.45 13.41 -4.60
CA GLY A 375 10.90 13.96 -5.89
C GLY A 375 10.66 13.06 -7.10
N GLY A 376 10.06 11.87 -6.93
CA GLY A 376 9.77 10.92 -8.02
C GLY A 376 11.04 10.37 -8.70
N THR A 377 10.99 9.16 -9.14
CA THR A 377 12.08 8.41 -9.77
C THR A 377 12.76 9.18 -10.90
N LYS A 378 14.05 9.44 -10.81
CA LYS A 378 14.88 9.58 -12.01
C LYS A 378 14.74 8.29 -12.80
N LYS A 379 14.44 8.39 -14.11
CA LYS A 379 14.35 7.24 -15.04
C LYS A 379 15.54 6.29 -14.82
N PRO A 380 15.29 4.97 -14.85
CA PRO A 380 16.36 3.98 -14.74
C PRO A 380 17.42 4.22 -15.81
N ARG A 381 18.68 4.13 -15.44
CA ARG A 381 19.76 4.01 -16.41
C ARG A 381 19.61 2.65 -17.10
N GLU A 382 19.57 2.63 -18.43
CA GLU A 382 19.62 1.39 -19.21
C GLU A 382 20.81 0.54 -18.75
N GLN A 383 20.54 -0.64 -18.20
CA GLN A 383 21.56 -1.57 -17.76
C GLN A 383 22.20 -2.27 -18.97
N PRO A 384 23.53 -2.35 -19.06
CA PRO A 384 24.18 -3.21 -20.05
C PRO A 384 23.93 -4.68 -19.68
N ALA A 385 23.37 -5.43 -20.62
CA ALA A 385 23.18 -6.87 -20.50
C ALA A 385 24.54 -7.56 -20.28
N GLY A 386 24.76 -8.14 -19.10
CA GLY A 386 25.94 -8.97 -18.86
C GLY A 386 26.54 -9.02 -17.44
N ALA A 387 25.94 -8.43 -16.41
CA ALA A 387 26.59 -8.22 -15.11
C ALA A 387 26.31 -9.28 -14.00
N ARG A 388 25.81 -10.45 -14.33
CA ARG A 388 25.35 -11.44 -13.32
C ARG A 388 26.42 -12.10 -12.42
N ASN A 389 27.74 -11.80 -12.53
CA ASN A 389 28.77 -12.58 -11.84
C ASN A 389 29.94 -11.78 -11.23
N ARG A 390 29.85 -10.47 -11.01
CA ARG A 390 31.00 -9.68 -10.53
C ARG A 390 31.19 -9.57 -9.01
N VAL A 391 30.21 -9.96 -8.21
CA VAL A 391 30.28 -9.76 -6.73
C VAL A 391 31.19 -10.79 -6.04
N LEU A 392 31.39 -11.98 -6.61
CA LEU A 392 32.32 -12.98 -6.07
C LEU A 392 33.79 -12.51 -6.11
N THR A 393 34.15 -11.56 -6.96
CA THR A 393 35.54 -11.07 -7.12
C THR A 393 35.93 -9.96 -6.14
N LEU A 394 35.02 -9.38 -5.35
CA LEU A 394 35.38 -8.45 -4.26
C LEU A 394 35.77 -9.16 -2.96
N PHE A 395 35.56 -10.47 -2.87
CA PHE A 395 35.82 -11.29 -1.68
C PHE A 395 36.83 -12.40 -1.90
N THR A 396 37.46 -12.48 -3.07
CA THR A 396 38.65 -13.29 -3.40
C THR A 396 39.82 -12.38 -3.67
#